data_84cde3ad8fcf7215f2c8906537e2f647
#
_entry.id   84cde3ad8fcf7215f2c8906537e2f647
#
_cell.length_a   1.000
_cell.length_b   1.000
_cell.length_c   1.000
_cell.angle_alpha   90.00
_cell.angle_beta   90.00
_cell.angle_gamma   90.00
#
_symmetry.space_group_name_H-M   'P 1'
#
loop_
_entity.id
_entity.type
_entity.pdbx_description
1 polymer ?
#
loop_
_entity_poly.entity_id
_entity_poly.type
_entity_poly.pdbx_seq_one_letter_code
_entity_poly.pdbx_strand_id
1 'polypeptide(L)'
;MRKITHGNPIEIDTDDASARQIANQLRKLFPVYSVQELSPDDSIRRELVMIKVRAANSEDRNEVIQIANIFRASIIDVSLNSLTIAIIGAESKVDAIQKLLQGFGILEMVRTGMVALERGGSTINDNNKEKGEFNYGKLL
;
A
#
# COMPACT_ATOMS: atom_id res chain seq x y z
N MET A 1 22.67 -10.56 14.21
CA MET A 1 21.35 -10.83 13.65
C MET A 1 20.59 -9.52 13.47
N ARG A 2 20.21 -9.18 12.26
CA ARG A 2 19.43 -7.95 12.01
C ARG A 2 17.97 -8.20 12.42
N LYS A 3 17.43 -7.35 13.28
CA LYS A 3 16.03 -7.41 13.69
C LYS A 3 15.17 -6.81 12.57
N ILE A 4 14.24 -7.58 12.04
CA ILE A 4 13.26 -7.11 11.07
C ILE A 4 12.05 -6.62 11.87
N THR A 5 11.64 -5.38 11.60
CA THR A 5 10.45 -4.80 12.20
C THR A 5 9.29 -4.96 11.23
N HIS A 6 8.19 -5.49 11.72
CA HIS A 6 6.94 -5.58 10.97
C HIS A 6 6.02 -4.46 11.41
N GLY A 7 5.44 -3.75 10.44
CA GLY A 7 4.52 -2.66 10.70
C GLY A 7 3.20 -2.82 9.96
N ASN A 8 2.14 -2.32 10.55
CA ASN A 8 0.82 -2.20 9.93
C ASN A 8 0.55 -0.72 9.70
N PRO A 9 0.47 -0.25 8.46
CA PRO A 9 0.12 1.14 8.17
C PRO A 9 -1.37 1.38 8.41
N ILE A 10 -1.68 2.56 8.94
CA ILE A 10 -3.04 3.08 9.07
C ILE A 10 -3.06 4.45 8.42
N GLU A 11 -3.94 4.64 7.46
CA GLU A 11 -4.16 5.93 6.81
C GLU A 11 -5.35 6.64 7.45
N ILE A 12 -5.16 7.91 7.80
CA ILE A 12 -6.19 8.76 8.41
C ILE A 12 -6.19 10.12 7.74
N ASP A 13 -7.37 10.61 7.43
CA ASP A 13 -7.57 12.00 6.98
C ASP A 13 -8.02 12.84 8.17
N THR A 14 -7.09 13.57 8.76
CA THR A 14 -7.32 14.38 9.96
C THR A 14 -6.27 15.48 10.11
N ASP A 15 -6.49 16.41 11.04
CA ASP A 15 -5.49 17.41 11.39
C ASP A 15 -4.34 16.84 12.24
N ASP A 16 -3.24 17.60 12.36
CA ASP A 16 -2.03 17.17 13.08
C ASP A 16 -2.28 16.89 14.56
N ALA A 17 -3.17 17.66 15.21
CA ALA A 17 -3.48 17.47 16.62
C ALA A 17 -4.24 16.16 16.86
N SER A 18 -5.22 15.88 16.03
CA SER A 18 -5.99 14.63 16.08
C SER A 18 -5.13 13.41 15.69
N ALA A 19 -4.23 13.56 14.71
CA ALA A 19 -3.28 12.51 14.33
C ALA A 19 -2.37 12.13 15.51
N ARG A 20 -1.82 13.12 16.22
CA ARG A 20 -1.00 12.88 17.43
C ARG A 20 -1.79 12.21 18.54
N GLN A 21 -3.03 12.60 18.76
CA GLN A 21 -3.90 11.98 19.76
C GLN A 21 -4.16 10.50 19.42
N ILE A 22 -4.46 10.18 18.15
CA ILE A 22 -4.67 8.81 17.68
C ILE A 22 -3.38 7.99 17.86
N ALA A 23 -2.21 8.54 17.47
CA ALA A 23 -0.93 7.87 17.66
C ALA A 23 -0.67 7.57 19.16
N ASN A 24 -0.96 8.51 20.05
CA ASN A 24 -0.83 8.30 21.49
C ASN A 24 -1.76 7.22 22.03
N GLN A 25 -2.99 7.12 21.53
CA GLN A 25 -3.91 6.06 21.89
C GLN A 25 -3.43 4.68 21.40
N LEU A 26 -2.92 4.60 20.19
CA LEU A 26 -2.37 3.36 19.62
C LEU A 26 -1.14 2.87 20.38
N ARG A 27 -0.28 3.77 20.87
CA ARG A 27 0.91 3.43 21.67
C ARG A 27 0.57 2.73 22.99
N LYS A 28 -0.63 2.92 23.51
CA LYS A 28 -1.11 2.29 24.75
C LYS A 28 -1.61 0.86 24.55
N LEU A 29 -1.84 0.45 23.33
CA LEU A 29 -2.34 -0.89 23.03
C LEU A 29 -1.22 -1.94 23.13
N PHE A 30 -1.53 -3.06 23.74
CA PHE A 30 -0.69 -4.25 23.69
C PHE A 30 -1.15 -5.15 22.53
N PRO A 31 -0.26 -5.59 21.63
CA PRO A 31 1.19 -5.59 21.65
C PRO A 31 1.84 -4.49 20.77
N VAL A 32 1.36 -3.26 20.79
CA VAL A 32 1.96 -2.16 20.00
C VAL A 32 3.29 -1.73 20.64
N TYR A 33 4.37 -1.88 19.91
CA TYR A 33 5.71 -1.55 20.38
C TYR A 33 6.11 -0.10 20.08
N SER A 34 5.71 0.39 18.91
CA SER A 34 5.97 1.79 18.53
C SER A 34 4.97 2.24 17.47
N VAL A 35 4.74 3.54 17.43
CA VAL A 35 3.93 4.21 16.42
C VAL A 35 4.74 5.36 15.86
N GLN A 36 4.85 5.43 14.54
CA GLN A 36 5.51 6.50 13.82
C GLN A 36 4.51 7.17 12.87
N GLU A 37 4.46 8.49 12.93
CA GLU A 37 3.74 9.30 11.95
C GLU A 37 4.62 9.47 10.71
N LEU A 38 4.05 9.23 9.53
CA LEU A 38 4.71 9.38 8.24
C LEU A 38 4.06 10.53 7.46
N SER A 39 4.86 11.52 7.09
CA SER A 39 4.44 12.57 6.17
C SER A 39 4.29 12.02 4.75
N PRO A 40 3.25 12.41 3.98
CA PRO A 40 3.12 12.04 2.59
C PRO A 40 4.33 12.38 1.73
N ASP A 41 4.99 13.53 2.00
CA ASP A 41 6.11 14.01 1.21
C ASP A 41 7.41 13.24 1.49
N ASP A 42 7.59 12.76 2.71
CA ASP A 42 8.79 12.05 3.16
C ASP A 42 8.63 10.53 3.23
N SER A 43 7.55 10.00 2.73
CA SER A 43 7.27 8.57 2.73
C SER A 43 7.12 8.00 1.33
N ILE A 44 7.47 6.72 1.22
CA ILE A 44 7.17 5.90 0.03
C ILE A 44 5.90 5.14 0.34
N ARG A 45 4.88 5.34 -0.49
CA ARG A 45 3.56 4.72 -0.32
C ARG A 45 3.22 3.88 -1.54
N ARG A 46 2.81 2.66 -1.32
CA ARG A 46 2.38 1.73 -2.38
C ARG A 46 1.26 0.86 -1.87
N GLU A 47 0.43 0.39 -2.77
CA GLU A 47 -0.54 -0.67 -2.52
C GLU A 47 -0.45 -1.74 -3.61
N LEU A 48 -0.85 -2.96 -3.27
CA LEU A 48 -1.08 -4.03 -4.22
C LEU A 48 -2.58 -4.09 -4.53
N VAL A 49 -2.90 -4.11 -5.81
CA VAL A 49 -4.29 -4.26 -6.27
C VAL A 49 -4.36 -5.40 -7.27
N MET A 50 -5.37 -6.25 -7.13
CA MET A 50 -5.71 -7.28 -8.11
C MET A 50 -7.06 -6.96 -8.73
N ILE A 51 -7.12 -6.96 -10.06
CA ILE A 51 -8.31 -6.61 -10.83
C ILE A 51 -8.60 -7.74 -11.80
N LYS A 52 -9.76 -8.35 -11.67
CA LYS A 52 -10.30 -9.28 -12.64
C LYS A 52 -11.20 -8.50 -13.60
N VAL A 53 -10.84 -8.51 -14.87
CA VAL A 53 -11.53 -7.73 -15.90
C VAL A 53 -12.05 -8.66 -17.00
N ARG A 54 -13.22 -8.33 -17.53
CA ARG A 54 -13.80 -9.04 -18.67
C ARG A 54 -12.96 -8.83 -19.93
N ALA A 55 -12.70 -9.91 -20.66
CA ALA A 55 -11.95 -9.91 -21.89
C ALA A 55 -12.37 -11.14 -22.73
N ALA A 56 -13.60 -11.10 -23.23
CA ALA A 56 -14.22 -12.26 -23.89
C ALA A 56 -13.81 -12.43 -25.37
N ASN A 57 -13.44 -11.34 -26.03
CA ASN A 57 -12.99 -11.35 -27.42
C ASN A 57 -11.49 -10.96 -27.53
N SER A 58 -10.91 -11.17 -28.69
CA SER A 58 -9.49 -10.91 -28.91
C SER A 58 -9.14 -9.43 -28.89
N GLU A 59 -10.04 -8.54 -29.31
CA GLU A 59 -9.84 -7.11 -29.33
C GLU A 59 -9.74 -6.56 -27.90
N ASP A 60 -10.76 -6.79 -27.08
CA ASP A 60 -10.77 -6.40 -25.66
C ASP A 60 -9.55 -6.98 -24.93
N ARG A 61 -9.22 -8.24 -25.19
CA ARG A 61 -8.08 -8.92 -24.58
C ARG A 61 -6.77 -8.20 -24.92
N ASN A 62 -6.56 -7.85 -26.16
CA ASN A 62 -5.36 -7.13 -26.59
C ASN A 62 -5.29 -5.73 -25.99
N GLU A 63 -6.39 -5.01 -25.94
CA GLU A 63 -6.44 -3.69 -25.31
C GLU A 63 -6.15 -3.75 -23.80
N VAL A 64 -6.74 -4.69 -23.08
CA VAL A 64 -6.47 -4.91 -21.65
C VAL A 64 -5.00 -5.24 -21.42
N ILE A 65 -4.38 -6.07 -22.26
CA ILE A 65 -2.95 -6.39 -22.18
C ILE A 65 -2.09 -5.14 -22.42
N GLN A 66 -2.45 -4.30 -23.39
CA GLN A 66 -1.74 -3.04 -23.64
C GLN A 66 -1.84 -2.10 -22.46
N ILE A 67 -3.01 -1.93 -21.86
CA ILE A 67 -3.20 -1.13 -20.65
C ILE A 67 -2.32 -1.66 -19.52
N ALA A 68 -2.34 -2.97 -19.27
CA ALA A 68 -1.50 -3.59 -18.26
C ALA A 68 0.00 -3.27 -18.47
N ASN A 69 0.47 -3.38 -19.71
CA ASN A 69 1.87 -3.10 -20.04
C ASN A 69 2.25 -1.63 -19.84
N ILE A 70 1.38 -0.69 -20.23
CA ILE A 70 1.60 0.75 -20.04
C ILE A 70 1.77 1.08 -18.56
N PHE A 71 0.95 0.50 -17.69
CA PHE A 71 1.01 0.69 -16.25
C PHE A 71 2.03 -0.20 -15.54
N ARG A 72 2.78 -1.02 -16.28
CA ARG A 72 3.72 -2.01 -15.72
C ARG A 72 3.03 -2.93 -14.70
N ALA A 73 1.81 -3.30 -14.99
CA ALA A 73 1.07 -4.30 -14.25
C ALA A 73 1.38 -5.70 -14.79
N SER A 74 1.19 -6.70 -13.94
CA SER A 74 1.40 -8.10 -14.30
C SER A 74 0.07 -8.78 -14.59
N ILE A 75 0.00 -9.57 -15.64
CA ILE A 75 -1.13 -10.47 -15.88
C ILE A 75 -0.83 -11.77 -15.12
N ILE A 76 -1.62 -12.06 -14.10
CA ILE A 76 -1.37 -13.16 -13.17
C ILE A 76 -2.29 -14.36 -13.41
N ASP A 77 -3.39 -14.16 -14.12
CA ASP A 77 -4.31 -15.24 -14.50
C ASP A 77 -5.00 -14.92 -15.83
N VAL A 78 -5.21 -15.95 -16.62
CA VAL A 78 -5.85 -15.86 -17.94
C VAL A 78 -6.92 -16.93 -18.05
N SER A 79 -8.16 -16.53 -18.32
CA SER A 79 -9.26 -17.44 -18.62
C SER A 79 -9.86 -17.13 -20.00
N LEU A 80 -10.86 -17.92 -20.41
CA LEU A 80 -11.51 -17.71 -21.71
C LEU A 80 -12.16 -16.33 -21.83
N ASN A 81 -12.74 -15.82 -20.75
CA ASN A 81 -13.55 -14.61 -20.77
C ASN A 81 -13.05 -13.49 -19.87
N SER A 82 -11.90 -13.68 -19.21
CA SER A 82 -11.34 -12.69 -18.30
C SER A 82 -9.82 -12.76 -18.19
N LEU A 83 -9.25 -11.66 -17.76
CA LEU A 83 -7.86 -11.53 -17.34
C LEU A 83 -7.81 -11.01 -15.91
N THR A 84 -6.89 -11.53 -15.10
CA THR A 84 -6.61 -10.96 -13.78
C THR A 84 -5.26 -10.28 -13.81
N ILE A 85 -5.26 -9.02 -13.40
CA ILE A 85 -4.11 -8.12 -13.40
C ILE A 85 -3.74 -7.79 -11.97
N ALA A 86 -2.44 -7.84 -11.65
CA ALA A 86 -1.90 -7.33 -10.40
C ALA A 86 -1.05 -6.09 -10.66
N ILE A 87 -1.25 -5.05 -9.87
CA ILE A 87 -0.49 -3.81 -9.96
C ILE A 87 -0.03 -3.36 -8.59
N ILE A 88 1.21 -2.90 -8.52
CA ILE A 88 1.77 -2.21 -7.35
C ILE A 88 1.97 -0.74 -7.73
N GLY A 89 1.41 0.16 -6.97
CA GLY A 89 1.55 1.58 -7.26
C GLY A 89 1.04 2.50 -6.17
N ALA A 90 1.26 3.79 -6.41
CA ALA A 90 0.61 4.85 -5.65
C ALA A 90 -0.89 4.90 -6.01
N GLU A 91 -1.68 5.53 -5.15
CA GLU A 91 -3.13 5.64 -5.32
C GLU A 91 -3.54 6.19 -6.70
N SER A 92 -2.89 7.27 -7.13
CA SER A 92 -3.17 7.89 -8.44
C SER A 92 -2.97 6.95 -9.63
N LYS A 93 -1.96 6.08 -9.55
CA LYS A 93 -1.70 5.06 -10.58
C LYS A 93 -2.78 3.99 -10.60
N VAL A 94 -3.20 3.54 -9.43
CA VAL A 94 -4.26 2.54 -9.29
C VAL A 94 -5.60 3.09 -9.78
N ASP A 95 -5.94 4.32 -9.42
CA ASP A 95 -7.16 4.97 -9.86
C ASP A 95 -7.19 5.17 -11.38
N ALA A 96 -6.06 5.49 -11.98
CA ALA A 96 -5.94 5.66 -13.43
C ALA A 96 -6.19 4.36 -14.20
N ILE A 97 -5.55 3.26 -13.79
CA ILE A 97 -5.77 1.96 -14.44
C ILE A 97 -7.19 1.45 -14.22
N GLN A 98 -7.75 1.65 -13.03
CA GLN A 98 -9.12 1.28 -12.72
C GLN A 98 -10.11 1.97 -13.66
N LYS A 99 -9.97 3.28 -13.88
CA LYS A 99 -10.83 4.05 -14.80
C LYS A 99 -10.79 3.50 -16.23
N LEU A 100 -9.61 3.14 -16.72
CA LEU A 100 -9.45 2.58 -18.06
C LEU A 100 -10.07 1.19 -18.17
N LEU A 101 -9.93 0.36 -17.15
CA LEU A 101 -10.46 -1.00 -17.15
C LEU A 101 -11.97 -1.08 -16.92
N GLN A 102 -12.59 -0.06 -16.34
CA GLN A 102 -14.04 0.00 -16.15
C GLN A 102 -14.82 -0.15 -17.47
N GLY A 103 -14.29 0.37 -18.58
CA GLY A 103 -14.91 0.27 -19.90
C GLY A 103 -15.07 -1.17 -20.40
N PHE A 104 -14.22 -2.10 -19.95
CA PHE A 104 -14.31 -3.53 -20.30
C PHE A 104 -15.20 -4.32 -19.36
N GLY A 105 -15.42 -3.83 -18.17
CA GLY A 105 -16.19 -4.45 -17.09
C GLY A 105 -15.28 -5.13 -16.06
N ILE A 106 -15.11 -4.49 -14.91
CA ILE A 106 -14.43 -5.05 -13.76
C ILE A 106 -15.35 -6.07 -13.09
N LEU A 107 -14.93 -7.31 -13.03
CA LEU A 107 -15.67 -8.41 -12.42
C LEU A 107 -15.44 -8.47 -10.91
N GLU A 108 -14.21 -8.21 -10.50
CA GLU A 108 -13.80 -8.25 -9.11
C GLU A 108 -12.53 -7.42 -8.91
N MET A 109 -12.40 -6.76 -7.79
CA MET A 109 -11.21 -6.01 -7.42
C MET A 109 -10.92 -6.16 -5.93
N VAL A 110 -9.66 -6.38 -5.60
CA VAL A 110 -9.16 -6.46 -4.23
C VAL A 110 -7.98 -5.52 -4.06
N ARG A 111 -7.97 -4.74 -3.00
CA ARG A 111 -6.89 -3.80 -2.64
C ARG A 111 -6.37 -4.13 -1.25
N THR A 112 -5.05 -4.08 -1.08
CA THR A 112 -4.42 -4.25 0.24
C THR A 112 -4.57 -3.03 1.14
N GLY A 113 -4.84 -1.87 0.56
CA GLY A 113 -4.60 -0.59 1.22
C GLY A 113 -3.14 -0.16 1.13
N MET A 114 -2.85 1.07 1.53
CA MET A 114 -1.50 1.63 1.47
C MET A 114 -0.57 0.99 2.49
N VAL A 115 0.61 0.60 2.03
CA VAL A 115 1.78 0.34 2.85
C VAL A 115 2.75 1.50 2.67
N ALA A 116 3.45 1.89 3.73
CA ALA A 116 4.31 3.05 3.72
C ALA A 116 5.59 2.83 4.53
N LEU A 117 6.67 3.43 4.04
CA LEU A 117 7.96 3.52 4.72
C LEU A 117 8.48 4.95 4.60
N GLU A 118 9.27 5.38 5.57
CA GLU A 118 10.02 6.62 5.48
C GLU A 118 11.04 6.55 4.34
N ARG A 119 11.27 7.67 3.66
CA ARG A 119 12.30 7.77 2.62
C ARG A 119 13.70 7.76 3.22
N GLY A 120 14.68 7.35 2.42
CA GLY A 120 16.08 7.35 2.81
C GLY A 120 16.48 6.20 3.71
N GLY A 121 17.47 6.43 4.56
CA GLY A 121 18.08 5.41 5.41
C GLY A 121 17.52 5.32 6.82
N SER A 122 16.65 6.24 7.22
CA SER A 122 16.05 6.24 8.55
C SER A 122 15.05 5.11 8.74
N THR A 123 15.02 4.56 9.95
CA THR A 123 14.09 3.51 10.31
C THR A 123 13.26 3.91 11.51
N ILE A 124 12.14 3.24 11.74
CA ILE A 124 11.31 3.44 12.94
C ILE A 124 12.12 3.23 14.24
N ASN A 125 13.11 2.36 14.21
CA ASN A 125 13.97 2.11 15.37
C ASN A 125 14.91 3.28 15.65
N ASP A 126 15.40 3.96 14.62
CA ASP A 126 16.27 5.12 14.77
C ASP A 126 15.50 6.32 15.34
N ASN A 127 14.32 6.58 14.84
CA ASN A 127 13.44 7.66 15.30
C ASN A 127 13.03 7.49 16.77
N ASN A 128 12.83 6.25 17.20
CA ASN A 128 12.53 5.97 18.61
C ASN A 128 13.71 6.24 19.55
N LYS A 129 14.95 6.07 19.08
CA LYS A 129 16.14 6.39 19.86
C LYS A 129 16.33 7.89 20.08
N GLU A 130 16.09 8.69 19.05
CA GLU A 130 16.25 10.15 19.11
C GLU A 130 15.23 10.81 20.03
N LYS A 131 14.02 10.26 20.11
CA LYS A 131 12.95 10.81 20.97
C LYS A 131 13.00 10.35 22.44
N GLY A 132 13.99 9.55 22.79
CA GLY A 132 14.10 8.99 24.16
C GLY A 132 12.95 8.07 24.54
N GLU A 133 12.10 7.73 23.60
CA GLU A 133 10.94 6.87 23.78
C GLU A 133 11.29 5.42 23.44
N PHE A 134 11.31 4.58 24.42
CA PHE A 134 11.41 3.14 24.36
C PHE A 134 12.71 2.55 23.78
N ASN A 135 13.63 2.29 24.66
CA ASN A 135 14.78 1.44 24.36
C ASN A 135 14.37 -0.03 24.52
N TYR A 136 14.12 -0.71 23.42
CA TYR A 136 13.80 -2.14 23.39
C TYR A 136 14.80 -3.02 24.13
N GLY A 137 16.05 -2.61 24.18
CA GLY A 137 17.09 -3.33 24.88
C GLY A 137 16.94 -3.37 26.40
N LYS A 138 16.03 -2.57 26.96
CA LYS A 138 15.75 -2.54 28.41
C LYS A 138 14.52 -3.35 28.80
N LEU A 139 13.71 -3.80 27.84
CA LEU A 139 12.51 -4.62 28.08
C LEU A 139 12.75 -6.12 27.82
N LEU A 140 13.89 -6.44 27.31
CA LEU A 140 14.38 -7.80 27.16
C LEU A 140 15.51 -8.03 28.16
#